data_f2112b993558c412a6346a3b323bff91
#
_entry.id   f2112b993558c412a6346a3b323bff91
#
_cell.length_a   1.000
_cell.length_b   1.000
_cell.length_c   1.000
_cell.angle_alpha   90.00
_cell.angle_beta   90.00
_cell.angle_gamma   90.00
#
_symmetry.space_group_name_H-M   'P 1'
#
loop_
_entity.id
_entity.type
_entity.pdbx_description
1 polymer ?
#
loop_
_entity_poly.entity_id
_entity_poly.type
_entity_poly.pdbx_seq_one_letter_code
_entity_poly.pdbx_strand_id
1 'polypeptide(L)' 'MDNSTKKLLEECSVGCKMGIESMEQVQHHVTDAKIAATIEKSCSKHKELEEEISKILLRAGQPEKEP' A
#
# COMPACT_ATOMS: atom_id res chain seq x y z
N MET A 1 14.28 -12.55 -7.53
CA MET A 1 14.29 -11.11 -7.26
C MET A 1 15.50 -10.78 -6.39
N ASP A 2 16.23 -9.77 -6.77
CA ASP A 2 17.41 -9.40 -5.98
C ASP A 2 17.02 -8.64 -4.70
N ASN A 3 17.97 -8.50 -3.80
CA ASN A 3 17.71 -7.88 -2.51
C ASN A 3 17.36 -6.39 -2.62
N SER A 4 17.94 -5.71 -3.58
CA SER A 4 17.66 -4.28 -3.78
C SER A 4 16.23 -4.06 -4.22
N THR A 5 15.77 -4.86 -5.18
CA THR A 5 14.39 -4.77 -5.67
C THR A 5 13.40 -5.15 -4.56
N LYS A 6 13.72 -6.21 -3.82
CA LYS A 6 12.88 -6.64 -2.71
C LYS A 6 12.72 -5.54 -1.67
N LYS A 7 13.85 -4.93 -1.31
CA LYS A 7 13.85 -3.84 -0.32
C LYS A 7 13.04 -2.65 -0.80
N LEU A 8 13.19 -2.31 -2.08
CA LEU A 8 12.42 -1.21 -2.67
C LEU A 8 10.92 -1.49 -2.60
N LEU A 9 10.51 -2.71 -2.92
CA LEU A 9 9.10 -3.09 -2.85
C LEU A 9 8.58 -3.06 -1.42
N GLU A 10 9.41 -3.47 -0.46
CA GLU A 10 9.03 -3.40 0.94
C GLU A 10 8.81 -1.96 1.39
N GLU A 11 9.68 -1.06 0.95
CA GLU A 11 9.54 0.36 1.25
C GLU A 11 8.29 0.95 0.60
N CYS A 12 7.97 0.54 -0.62
CA CYS A 12 6.76 0.96 -1.30
C CYS A 12 5.52 0.46 -0.55
N SER A 13 5.56 -0.76 -0.06
CA SER A 13 4.45 -1.32 0.71
C SER A 13 4.21 -0.51 1.98
N VAL A 14 5.28 -0.18 2.70
CA VAL A 14 5.17 0.66 3.90
C VAL A 14 4.61 2.03 3.55
N GLY A 15 5.11 2.63 2.47
CA GLY A 15 4.62 3.94 2.02
C GLY A 15 3.14 3.90 1.67
N CYS A 16 2.68 2.85 1.00
CA CYS A 16 1.26 2.69 0.70
C CYS A 16 0.42 2.57 1.96
N LYS A 17 0.88 1.80 2.92
CA LYS A 17 0.17 1.62 4.19
C LYS A 17 0.06 2.93 4.96
N MET A 18 1.14 3.69 5.00
CA MET A 18 1.14 5.00 5.65
C MET A 18 0.21 5.97 4.94
N GLY A 19 0.21 5.95 3.62
CA GLY A 19 -0.69 6.78 2.83
C GLY A 19 -2.14 6.44 3.06
N ILE A 20 -2.48 5.15 3.11
CA ILE A 20 -3.83 4.68 3.40
C ILE A 20 -4.28 5.19 4.77
N GLU A 21 -3.43 5.01 5.77
CA GLU A 21 -3.74 5.42 7.13
C GLU A 21 -3.97 6.93 7.22
N SER A 22 -3.11 7.72 6.58
CA SER A 22 -3.25 9.16 6.56
C SER A 22 -4.55 9.59 5.88
N MET A 23 -4.89 8.97 4.75
CA MET A 23 -6.11 9.28 4.04
C MET A 23 -7.35 8.91 4.84
N GLU A 24 -7.31 7.80 5.55
CA GLU A 24 -8.43 7.39 6.39
C GLU A 24 -8.64 8.36 7.55
N GLN A 25 -7.55 8.85 8.13
CA GLN A 25 -7.64 9.84 9.20
C GLN A 25 -8.24 11.15 8.69
N VAL A 26 -7.76 11.63 7.55
CA VAL A 26 -8.26 12.88 6.96
C VAL A 26 -9.74 12.76 6.60
N GLN A 27 -10.15 11.59 6.13
CA GLN A 27 -11.51 11.36 5.69
C GLN A 27 -12.53 11.61 6.80
N HIS A 28 -12.15 11.36 8.04
CA HIS A 28 -13.04 11.61 9.18
C HIS A 28 -13.34 13.09 9.40
N HIS A 29 -12.49 13.97 8.87
CA HIS A 29 -12.61 15.41 9.07
C HIS A 29 -13.12 16.15 7.85
N VAL A 30 -13.30 15.45 6.72
CA VAL A 30 -13.73 16.07 5.47
C VAL A 30 -15.24 16.07 5.40
N THR A 31 -15.80 17.27 5.20
CA THR A 31 -17.25 17.45 5.09
C THR A 31 -17.71 17.61 3.65
N ASP A 32 -16.81 17.97 2.75
CA ASP A 32 -17.14 18.16 1.33
C ASP A 32 -17.24 16.79 0.66
N ALA A 33 -18.39 16.51 0.06
CA ALA A 33 -18.67 15.20 -0.53
C ALA A 33 -17.74 14.87 -1.69
N LYS A 34 -17.37 15.88 -2.49
CA LYS A 34 -16.48 15.64 -3.64
C LYS A 34 -15.08 15.30 -3.19
N ILE A 35 -14.61 16.02 -2.19
CA ILE A 35 -13.28 15.77 -1.64
C ILE A 35 -13.25 14.39 -0.96
N ALA A 36 -14.29 14.08 -0.21
CA ALA A 36 -14.39 12.77 0.44
C ALA A 36 -14.36 11.63 -0.57
N ALA A 37 -15.09 11.79 -1.68
CA ALA A 37 -15.11 10.77 -2.73
C ALA A 37 -13.74 10.62 -3.39
N THR A 38 -13.03 11.72 -3.60
CA THR A 38 -11.69 11.69 -4.19
C THR A 38 -10.72 10.95 -3.28
N ILE A 39 -10.76 11.24 -1.99
CA ILE A 39 -9.90 10.59 -1.00
C ILE A 39 -10.21 9.09 -0.95
N GLU A 40 -11.47 8.73 -0.95
CA GLU A 40 -11.89 7.32 -0.91
C GLU A 40 -11.36 6.56 -2.13
N LYS A 41 -11.47 7.17 -3.30
CA LYS A 41 -10.99 6.57 -4.53
C LYS A 41 -9.47 6.38 -4.50
N SER A 42 -8.76 7.40 -4.04
CA SER A 42 -7.31 7.34 -3.92
C SER A 42 -6.89 6.28 -2.91
N CYS A 43 -7.59 6.20 -1.80
CA CYS A 43 -7.34 5.21 -0.76
C CYS A 43 -7.53 3.79 -1.31
N SER A 44 -8.59 3.56 -2.09
CA SER A 44 -8.85 2.26 -2.71
C SER A 44 -7.72 1.86 -3.65
N LYS A 45 -7.23 2.81 -4.43
CA LYS A 45 -6.12 2.52 -5.35
C LYS A 45 -4.83 2.18 -4.60
N HIS A 46 -4.58 2.86 -3.50
CA HIS A 46 -3.43 2.54 -2.66
C HIS A 46 -3.55 1.14 -2.06
N LYS A 47 -4.75 0.75 -1.67
CA LYS A 47 -4.98 -0.60 -1.13
C LYS A 47 -4.74 -1.66 -2.20
N GLU A 48 -5.20 -1.43 -3.42
CA GLU A 48 -4.96 -2.34 -4.52
C GLU A 48 -3.46 -2.48 -4.81
N LEU A 49 -2.75 -1.38 -4.84
CA LEU A 49 -1.32 -1.39 -5.09
C LEU A 49 -0.58 -2.14 -3.99
N GLU A 50 -0.95 -1.89 -2.74
CA GLU A 50 -0.34 -2.56 -1.59
C GLU A 50 -0.56 -4.06 -1.67
N GLU A 51 -1.75 -4.50 -2.06
CA GLU A 51 -2.04 -5.92 -2.24
C GLU A 51 -1.17 -6.54 -3.32
N GLU A 52 -1.00 -5.85 -4.44
CA GLU A 52 -0.16 -6.34 -5.52
C GLU A 52 1.29 -6.48 -5.09
N ILE A 53 1.79 -5.47 -4.37
CA ILE A 53 3.15 -5.50 -3.85
C ILE A 53 3.32 -6.66 -2.87
N SER A 54 2.35 -6.86 -1.99
CA SER A 54 2.39 -7.95 -1.02
C SER A 54 2.43 -9.32 -1.69
N LYS A 55 1.66 -9.48 -2.76
CA LYS A 55 1.66 -10.73 -3.52
C LYS A 55 3.01 -11.00 -4.16
N ILE A 56 3.60 -9.96 -4.73
CA ILE A 56 4.92 -10.08 -5.36
C ILE A 56 5.97 -10.46 -4.32
N LEU A 57 5.96 -9.77 -3.19
CA LEU A 57 6.92 -10.03 -2.11
C LEU A 57 6.76 -11.43 -1.55
N LEU A 58 5.53 -11.86 -1.37
CA LEU A 58 5.25 -13.19 -0.85
C LEU A 58 5.82 -14.27 -1.77
N ARG A 59 5.58 -14.12 -3.07
CA ARG A 59 6.10 -15.08 -4.04
C ARG A 59 7.61 -15.09 -4.08
N ALA A 60 8.21 -13.91 -4.04
CA ALA A 60 9.66 -13.79 -4.12
C ALA A 60 10.34 -14.27 -2.84
N GLY A 61 9.67 -14.10 -1.71
CA GLY A 61 10.25 -14.46 -0.42
C GLY A 61 10.08 -15.91 -0.02
N GLN A 62 9.12 -16.60 -0.60
CA GLN A 62 8.82 -17.96 -0.20
C GLN A 62 9.99 -18.91 -0.26
N PRO A 63 10.73 -18.99 -1.38
CA PRO A 63 11.85 -19.92 -1.44
C PRO A 63 12.95 -19.61 -0.43
N GLU A 64 13.09 -18.32 -0.10
CA GLU A 64 14.15 -17.89 0.80
C GLU A 64 13.81 -18.13 2.26
N LYS A 65 12.55 -18.29 2.56
CA LYS A 65 12.12 -18.52 3.93
C LYS A 65 12.19 -19.98 4.32
N GLU A 66 12.35 -20.81 3.36
CA GLU A 66 12.42 -22.23 3.64
C GLU A 66 13.74 -22.56 4.29
N PRO A 67 13.72 -23.05 5.48
CA PRO A 67 14.94 -23.46 6.15
C PRO A 67 15.55 -24.68 5.50
#